data_5a733552b6ea619455b27839fe124df9
#
_entry.id   5a733552b6ea619455b27839fe124df9
#
_cell.length_a   1.000
_cell.length_b   1.000
_cell.length_c   1.000
_cell.angle_alpha   90.00
_cell.angle_beta   90.00
_cell.angle_gamma   90.00
#
_symmetry.space_group_name_H-M   'P 1'
#
loop_
_entity.id
_entity.type
_entity.pdbx_description
1 polymer ?
#
loop_
_entity_poly.entity_id
_entity_poly.type
_entity_poly.pdbx_seq_one_letter_code
_entity_poly.pdbx_strand_id
1 'polypeptide(L)'
;MSDLYFRNDIFDEFYRIQRQIDELFGGFPSSIRSVRCGTFPQINIGVTDDTVEVVAFAPGMKPAELDVSIDKGLLTISGERKPLTDDSNSDREVYAQERFAGTFRRVIELPQSVDPDKVQARYVDGCLCVTVKKHESSKPQSITVQ
;
A
#
# COMPACT_ATOMS: atom_id res chain seq x y z
N MET A 1 -28.67 -3.84 43.26
CA MET A 1 -27.43 -3.09 42.96
C MET A 1 -26.44 -4.05 42.26
N SER A 2 -26.82 -4.60 41.12
CA SER A 2 -26.01 -5.60 40.40
C SER A 2 -26.30 -5.69 38.89
N ASP A 3 -26.69 -4.60 38.22
CA ASP A 3 -27.04 -4.64 36.80
C ASP A 3 -26.17 -3.73 35.91
N LEU A 4 -25.07 -3.18 36.43
CA LEU A 4 -24.20 -2.24 35.66
C LEU A 4 -22.92 -2.84 35.12
N TYR A 5 -22.57 -4.09 35.47
CA TYR A 5 -21.33 -4.73 35.03
C TYR A 5 -21.44 -5.52 33.71
N PHE A 6 -22.65 -5.88 33.30
CA PHE A 6 -22.88 -6.70 32.09
C PHE A 6 -22.89 -5.92 30.77
N ARG A 7 -22.92 -4.58 30.79
CA ARG A 7 -23.06 -3.79 29.55
C ARG A 7 -21.72 -3.45 28.85
N ASN A 8 -20.61 -3.43 29.57
CA ASN A 8 -19.32 -3.14 28.96
C ASN A 8 -18.69 -4.36 28.27
N ASP A 9 -18.96 -5.55 28.79
CA ASP A 9 -18.38 -6.80 28.30
C ASP A 9 -18.91 -7.18 26.90
N ILE A 10 -20.18 -6.89 26.61
CA ILE A 10 -20.80 -7.20 25.31
C ILE A 10 -20.24 -6.32 24.19
N PHE A 11 -19.94 -5.07 24.47
CA PHE A 11 -19.36 -4.16 23.47
C PHE A 11 -17.90 -4.49 23.18
N ASP A 12 -17.12 -4.88 24.18
CA ASP A 12 -15.72 -5.33 24.01
C ASP A 12 -15.67 -6.65 23.23
N GLU A 13 -16.61 -7.56 23.47
CA GLU A 13 -16.72 -8.80 22.72
C GLU A 13 -17.19 -8.57 21.28
N PHE A 14 -18.07 -7.61 21.05
CA PHE A 14 -18.51 -7.21 19.71
C PHE A 14 -17.36 -6.58 18.90
N TYR A 15 -16.57 -5.70 19.50
CA TYR A 15 -15.37 -5.13 18.86
C TYR A 15 -14.31 -6.18 18.55
N ARG A 16 -14.19 -7.21 19.39
CA ARG A 16 -13.27 -8.33 19.19
C ARG A 16 -13.70 -9.21 18.02
N ILE A 17 -14.99 -9.50 17.92
CA ILE A 17 -15.60 -10.25 16.81
C ILE A 17 -15.50 -9.46 15.52
N GLN A 18 -15.76 -8.16 15.55
CA GLN A 18 -15.64 -7.30 14.37
C GLN A 18 -14.20 -7.25 13.84
N ARG A 19 -13.21 -7.21 14.73
CA ARG A 19 -11.79 -7.29 14.36
C ARG A 19 -11.41 -8.64 13.77
N GLN A 20 -11.91 -9.74 14.33
CA GLN A 20 -11.71 -11.09 13.79
C GLN A 20 -12.38 -11.28 12.41
N ILE A 21 -13.53 -10.69 12.21
CA ILE A 21 -14.21 -10.68 10.90
C ILE A 21 -13.41 -9.87 9.90
N ASP A 22 -12.90 -8.71 10.27
CA ASP A 22 -12.03 -7.89 9.42
C ASP A 22 -10.72 -8.61 9.05
N GLU A 23 -10.14 -9.40 9.96
CA GLU A 23 -8.97 -10.24 9.68
C GLU A 23 -9.29 -11.44 8.79
N LEU A 24 -10.44 -12.07 8.95
CA LEU A 24 -10.87 -13.21 8.13
C LEU A 24 -11.34 -12.79 6.72
N PHE A 25 -11.95 -11.61 6.59
CA PHE A 25 -12.44 -11.07 5.32
C PHE A 25 -11.52 -10.00 4.72
N GLY A 26 -10.46 -9.60 5.39
CA GLY A 26 -9.45 -8.65 4.90
C GLY A 26 -8.65 -9.13 3.69
N GLY A 27 -8.83 -10.39 3.27
CA GLY A 27 -8.27 -10.94 2.03
C GLY A 27 -9.16 -10.76 0.79
N PHE A 28 -10.40 -10.29 0.94
CA PHE A 28 -11.21 -9.90 -0.22
C PHE A 28 -10.89 -8.45 -0.60
N PRO A 29 -10.70 -8.14 -1.89
CA PRO A 29 -10.57 -6.76 -2.34
C PRO A 29 -11.84 -6.04 -1.89
N SER A 30 -11.69 -5.22 -0.87
CA SER A 30 -12.76 -4.37 -0.37
C SER A 30 -13.37 -3.64 -1.56
N SER A 31 -14.68 -3.73 -1.68
CA SER A 31 -15.46 -3.16 -2.77
C SER A 31 -14.96 -1.75 -3.10
N ILE A 32 -15.01 -1.39 -4.38
CA ILE A 32 -14.61 -0.13 -5.01
C ILE A 32 -15.01 1.15 -4.20
N ARG A 33 -15.85 1.01 -3.17
CA ARG A 33 -16.37 2.10 -2.33
C ARG A 33 -15.66 2.29 -0.99
N SER A 34 -14.83 1.35 -0.54
CA SER A 34 -14.05 1.53 0.68
C SER A 34 -12.61 1.95 0.36
N VAL A 35 -12.46 3.02 -0.40
CA VAL A 35 -11.20 3.78 -0.36
C VAL A 35 -11.12 4.29 1.08
N ARG A 36 -10.28 3.65 1.90
CA ARG A 36 -9.93 4.21 3.20
C ARG A 36 -9.35 5.59 2.91
N CYS A 37 -10.15 6.63 3.15
CA CYS A 37 -9.67 8.00 3.09
C CYS A 37 -8.41 8.08 3.98
N GLY A 38 -7.25 8.33 3.40
CA GLY A 38 -6.02 8.55 4.15
C GLY A 38 -4.82 7.68 3.81
N THR A 39 -4.93 6.67 2.96
CA THR A 39 -3.74 5.90 2.54
C THR A 39 -3.21 6.40 1.20
N PHE A 40 -2.21 7.26 1.26
CA PHE A 40 -1.46 7.70 0.08
C PHE A 40 -0.06 7.06 0.09
N PRO A 41 0.45 6.68 -1.09
CA PRO A 41 -0.23 6.44 -2.35
C PRO A 41 -1.11 5.18 -2.33
N GLN A 42 -2.13 5.13 -3.18
CA GLN A 42 -2.84 3.89 -3.45
C GLN A 42 -1.94 2.95 -4.24
N ILE A 43 -2.04 1.65 -3.98
CA ILE A 43 -1.14 0.65 -4.53
C ILE A 43 -1.93 -0.51 -5.10
N ASN A 44 -1.56 -0.93 -6.32
CA ASN A 44 -1.98 -2.20 -6.91
C ASN A 44 -0.77 -3.14 -6.96
N ILE A 45 -1.01 -4.42 -6.68
CA ILE A 45 0.00 -5.47 -6.74
C ILE A 45 -0.49 -6.56 -7.67
N GLY A 46 0.32 -6.88 -8.66
CA GLY A 46 0.12 -7.99 -9.59
C GLY A 46 1.24 -9.02 -9.46
N VAL A 47 0.91 -10.29 -9.65
CA VAL A 47 1.89 -11.39 -9.63
C VAL A 47 1.74 -12.15 -10.95
N THR A 48 2.84 -12.26 -11.70
CA THR A 48 2.95 -13.08 -12.91
C THR A 48 3.78 -14.34 -12.61
N ASP A 49 3.99 -15.18 -13.59
CA ASP A 49 4.87 -16.35 -13.43
C ASP A 49 6.32 -15.94 -13.15
N ASP A 50 6.78 -14.82 -13.72
CA ASP A 50 8.17 -14.36 -13.67
C ASP A 50 8.43 -13.21 -12.72
N THR A 51 7.42 -12.38 -12.43
CA THR A 51 7.58 -11.11 -11.72
C THR A 51 6.47 -10.85 -10.69
N VAL A 52 6.79 -9.98 -9.75
CA VAL A 52 5.81 -9.26 -8.93
C VAL A 52 5.86 -7.80 -9.35
N GLU A 53 4.71 -7.24 -9.68
CA GLU A 53 4.57 -5.86 -10.14
C GLU A 53 3.77 -5.04 -9.13
N VAL A 54 4.36 -3.95 -8.68
CA VAL A 54 3.73 -3.01 -7.75
C VAL A 54 3.57 -1.67 -8.45
N VAL A 55 2.36 -1.18 -8.51
CA VAL A 55 2.05 0.14 -9.07
C VAL A 55 1.51 1.03 -7.96
N ALA A 56 2.23 2.11 -7.65
CA ALA A 56 1.81 3.12 -6.68
C ALA A 56 1.39 4.40 -7.42
N PHE A 57 0.16 4.84 -7.15
CA PHE A 57 -0.43 6.02 -7.78
C PHE A 57 -0.05 7.28 -6.99
N ALA A 58 1.02 7.93 -7.40
CA ALA A 58 1.59 9.09 -6.74
C ALA A 58 1.73 10.31 -7.69
N PRO A 59 0.63 10.80 -8.30
CA PRO A 59 0.70 11.88 -9.27
C PRO A 59 1.18 13.19 -8.65
N GLY A 60 1.90 13.99 -9.46
CA GLY A 60 2.39 15.31 -9.07
C GLY A 60 3.59 15.28 -8.14
N MET A 61 4.40 14.23 -8.21
CA MET A 61 5.69 14.10 -7.53
C MET A 61 6.83 14.09 -8.54
N LYS A 62 8.03 14.36 -8.07
CA LYS A 62 9.25 14.16 -8.84
C LYS A 62 9.89 12.83 -8.46
N PRO A 63 10.58 12.14 -9.39
CA PRO A 63 11.30 10.91 -9.06
C PRO A 63 12.25 11.03 -7.87
N ALA A 64 12.90 12.19 -7.72
CA ALA A 64 13.83 12.49 -6.62
C ALA A 64 13.16 12.65 -5.24
N GLU A 65 11.83 12.77 -5.21
CA GLU A 65 11.02 12.89 -3.97
C GLU A 65 10.50 11.51 -3.52
N LEU A 66 10.81 10.45 -4.28
CA LEU A 66 10.42 9.07 -4.00
C LEU A 66 11.64 8.26 -3.60
N ASP A 67 11.52 7.53 -2.51
CA ASP A 67 12.49 6.55 -2.05
C ASP A 67 11.86 5.16 -2.07
N VAL A 68 12.59 4.21 -2.65
CA VAL A 68 12.16 2.81 -2.79
C VAL A 68 13.27 1.90 -2.31
N SER A 69 12.99 1.08 -1.32
CA SER A 69 13.95 0.13 -0.76
C SER A 69 13.33 -1.24 -0.52
N ILE A 70 14.14 -2.28 -0.58
CA ILE A 70 13.76 -3.65 -0.19
C ILE A 70 14.69 -4.11 0.91
N ASP A 71 14.12 -4.58 2.00
CA ASP A 71 14.83 -5.22 3.10
C ASP A 71 14.02 -6.40 3.61
N LYS A 72 14.65 -7.57 3.71
CA LYS A 72 14.06 -8.81 4.26
C LYS A 72 12.69 -9.16 3.69
N GLY A 73 12.49 -8.97 2.38
CA GLY A 73 11.22 -9.25 1.71
C GLY A 73 10.15 -8.17 1.89
N LEU A 74 10.51 -7.03 2.48
CA LEU A 74 9.63 -5.88 2.63
C LEU A 74 10.03 -4.80 1.63
N LEU A 75 9.14 -4.48 0.71
CA LEU A 75 9.25 -3.32 -0.19
C LEU A 75 8.71 -2.09 0.54
N THR A 76 9.56 -1.12 0.78
CA THR A 76 9.19 0.17 1.35
C THR A 76 9.18 1.23 0.26
N ILE A 77 8.08 1.97 0.16
CA ILE A 77 7.94 3.16 -0.70
C ILE A 77 7.67 4.33 0.22
N SER A 78 8.53 5.34 0.19
CA SER A 78 8.40 6.55 1.01
C SER A 78 8.68 7.80 0.20
N GLY A 79 8.26 8.94 0.72
CA GLY A 79 8.47 10.23 0.10
C GLY A 79 7.70 11.35 0.78
N GLU A 80 7.83 12.53 0.21
CA GLU A 80 7.10 13.72 0.63
C GLU A 80 6.40 14.35 -0.57
N ARG A 81 5.10 14.57 -0.43
CA ARG A 81 4.30 15.29 -1.41
C ARG A 81 4.02 16.69 -0.91
N LYS A 82 4.59 17.68 -1.59
CA LYS A 82 4.41 19.08 -1.22
C LYS A 82 2.99 19.56 -1.53
N PRO A 83 2.44 20.49 -0.73
CA PRO A 83 1.19 21.15 -1.06
C PRO A 83 1.35 21.92 -2.39
N LEU A 84 0.23 22.06 -3.13
CA LEU A 84 0.22 22.81 -4.40
C LEU A 84 0.26 24.33 -4.19
N THR A 85 -0.17 24.77 -3.04
CA THR A 85 -0.18 26.19 -2.67
C THR A 85 1.01 26.45 -1.76
N ASP A 86 1.94 27.30 -2.23
CA ASP A 86 2.91 27.92 -1.33
C ASP A 86 2.14 28.84 -0.37
N ASP A 87 2.20 28.57 0.92
CA ASP A 87 1.63 29.40 2.00
C ASP A 87 2.27 30.81 2.08
N SER A 88 3.23 31.09 1.21
CA SER A 88 3.90 32.39 1.14
C SER A 88 3.05 33.54 0.58
N ASN A 89 1.87 33.25 0.01
CA ASN A 89 0.94 34.25 -0.47
C ASN A 89 -0.27 34.33 0.47
N SER A 90 -0.16 35.16 1.48
CA SER A 90 -1.10 35.34 2.60
C SER A 90 -2.52 35.82 2.21
N ASP A 91 -2.80 36.05 0.93
CA ASP A 91 -4.12 36.53 0.43
C ASP A 91 -5.03 35.40 -0.09
N ARG A 92 -4.63 34.15 0.04
CA ARG A 92 -5.45 33.01 -0.43
C ARG A 92 -6.08 32.27 0.73
N GLU A 93 -7.39 32.30 0.81
CA GLU A 93 -8.16 31.45 1.69
C GLU A 93 -8.36 30.07 1.03
N VAL A 94 -7.90 28.99 1.71
CA VAL A 94 -8.09 27.63 1.21
C VAL A 94 -9.48 27.15 1.63
N TYR A 95 -10.38 27.05 0.67
CA TYR A 95 -11.76 26.61 0.91
C TYR A 95 -11.89 25.09 1.05
N ALA A 96 -11.12 24.30 0.30
CA ALA A 96 -11.11 22.84 0.38
C ALA A 96 -9.72 22.29 0.04
N GLN A 97 -9.28 21.27 0.78
CA GLN A 97 -8.02 20.57 0.56
C GLN A 97 -8.26 19.05 0.63
N GLU A 98 -8.59 18.46 -0.51
CA GLU A 98 -8.85 17.02 -0.62
C GLU A 98 -7.62 16.23 -1.09
N ARG A 99 -6.63 16.92 -1.66
CA ARG A 99 -5.41 16.30 -2.12
C ARG A 99 -4.45 16.08 -0.95
N PHE A 100 -3.97 14.85 -0.80
CA PHE A 100 -2.95 14.53 0.20
C PHE A 100 -1.71 15.40 0.02
N ALA A 101 -1.19 15.95 1.10
CA ALA A 101 0.11 16.59 1.19
C ALA A 101 0.80 16.16 2.49
N GLY A 102 2.10 15.99 2.44
CA GLY A 102 2.90 15.55 3.58
C GLY A 102 3.78 14.35 3.26
N THR A 103 4.41 13.81 4.29
CA THR A 103 5.24 12.60 4.22
C THR A 103 4.39 11.35 4.21
N PHE A 104 4.81 10.33 3.48
CA PHE A 104 4.16 9.04 3.46
C PHE A 104 5.20 7.91 3.50
N ARG A 105 4.77 6.76 3.99
CA ARG A 105 5.51 5.52 3.96
C ARG A 105 4.55 4.36 3.77
N ARG A 106 4.80 3.53 2.75
CA ARG A 106 4.07 2.29 2.49
C ARG A 106 5.03 1.13 2.57
N VAL A 107 4.63 0.10 3.29
CA VAL A 107 5.39 -1.15 3.42
C VAL A 107 4.54 -2.27 2.85
N ILE A 108 5.13 -3.04 1.95
CA ILE A 108 4.48 -4.14 1.22
C ILE A 108 5.31 -5.38 1.45
N GLU A 109 4.67 -6.43 1.94
CA GLU A 109 5.31 -7.74 2.04
C GLU A 109 5.34 -8.40 0.66
N LEU A 110 6.53 -8.79 0.22
CA LEU A 110 6.74 -9.49 -1.04
C LEU A 110 6.76 -11.00 -0.81
N PRO A 111 6.28 -11.81 -1.77
CA PRO A 111 6.39 -13.26 -1.69
C PRO A 111 7.85 -13.70 -1.55
N GLN A 112 8.12 -14.81 -0.85
CA GLN A 112 9.47 -15.37 -0.70
C GLN A 112 10.10 -15.84 -2.03
N SER A 113 9.29 -15.94 -3.09
CA SER A 113 9.73 -16.34 -4.42
C SER A 113 10.48 -15.27 -5.20
N VAL A 114 10.57 -14.02 -4.69
CA VAL A 114 11.22 -12.91 -5.39
C VAL A 114 12.71 -12.82 -5.08
N ASP A 115 13.46 -12.33 -6.07
CA ASP A 115 14.89 -12.05 -5.98
C ASP A 115 15.07 -10.55 -5.65
N PRO A 116 15.47 -10.19 -4.41
CA PRO A 116 15.60 -8.80 -4.01
C PRO A 116 16.70 -8.05 -4.76
N ASP A 117 17.62 -8.75 -5.40
CA ASP A 117 18.69 -8.13 -6.18
C ASP A 117 18.26 -7.77 -7.61
N LYS A 118 17.10 -8.30 -8.05
CA LYS A 118 16.56 -8.07 -9.40
C LYS A 118 15.30 -7.20 -9.37
N VAL A 119 15.50 -5.96 -8.96
CA VAL A 119 14.44 -4.94 -8.82
C VAL A 119 14.66 -3.83 -9.82
N GLN A 120 13.56 -3.38 -10.42
CA GLN A 120 13.53 -2.20 -11.28
C GLN A 120 12.41 -1.29 -10.83
N ALA A 121 12.69 0.00 -10.67
CA ALA A 121 11.70 1.01 -10.35
C ALA A 121 11.68 2.08 -11.44
N ARG A 122 10.49 2.48 -11.87
CA ARG A 122 10.29 3.52 -12.88
C ARG A 122 9.10 4.38 -12.51
N TYR A 123 9.27 5.69 -12.60
CA TYR A 123 8.19 6.64 -12.39
C TYR A 123 7.79 7.28 -13.73
N VAL A 124 6.55 7.06 -14.15
CA VAL A 124 6.00 7.53 -15.43
C VAL A 124 4.55 7.95 -15.21
N ASP A 125 4.16 9.10 -15.73
CA ASP A 125 2.79 9.60 -15.74
C ASP A 125 2.10 9.60 -14.36
N GLY A 126 2.87 9.91 -13.31
CA GLY A 126 2.36 9.92 -11.94
C GLY A 126 2.25 8.55 -11.27
N CYS A 127 2.73 7.50 -11.92
CA CYS A 127 2.75 6.14 -11.38
C CYS A 127 4.18 5.67 -11.12
N LEU A 128 4.44 5.21 -9.91
CA LEU A 128 5.66 4.48 -9.59
C LEU A 128 5.42 3.00 -9.83
N CYS A 129 6.09 2.45 -10.83
CA CYS A 129 6.05 1.03 -11.17
C CYS A 129 7.32 0.36 -10.65
N VAL A 130 7.17 -0.61 -9.77
CA VAL A 130 8.27 -1.44 -9.23
C VAL A 130 8.06 -2.87 -9.69
N THR A 131 9.03 -3.40 -10.41
CA THR A 131 9.03 -4.78 -10.90
C THR A 131 10.12 -5.56 -10.20
N VAL A 132 9.75 -6.63 -9.53
CA VAL A 132 10.67 -7.54 -8.83
C VAL A 132 10.61 -8.90 -9.49
N LYS A 133 11.73 -9.41 -9.98
CA LYS A 133 11.80 -10.73 -10.61
C LYS A 133 11.73 -11.84 -9.56
N LYS A 134 11.13 -12.95 -9.92
CA LYS A 134 11.16 -14.17 -9.12
C LYS A 134 12.48 -14.93 -9.33
N HIS A 135 12.88 -15.69 -8.31
CA HIS A 135 13.99 -16.65 -8.45
C HIS A 135 13.68 -17.67 -9.55
N GLU A 136 14.66 -18.06 -10.32
CA GLU A 136 14.50 -19.08 -11.38
C GLU A 136 13.98 -20.41 -10.82
N SER A 137 14.40 -20.78 -9.60
CA SER A 137 13.91 -21.96 -8.89
C SER A 137 12.43 -21.91 -8.49
N SER A 138 11.82 -20.72 -8.51
CA SER A 138 10.42 -20.49 -8.13
C SER A 138 9.49 -20.41 -9.34
N LYS A 139 10.03 -20.51 -10.55
CA LYS A 139 9.23 -20.48 -11.78
C LYS A 139 8.62 -21.84 -12.09
N PRO A 140 7.43 -21.90 -12.71
CA PRO A 140 6.85 -23.14 -13.20
C PRO A 140 7.82 -23.84 -14.18
N GLN A 141 8.14 -25.09 -13.92
CA GLN A 141 8.92 -25.92 -14.84
C GLN A 141 8.01 -26.87 -15.60
N SER A 142 8.11 -26.88 -16.92
CA SER A 142 7.43 -27.87 -17.77
C SER A 142 8.17 -29.19 -17.68
N ILE A 143 7.48 -30.23 -17.20
CA ILE A 143 8.03 -31.60 -17.16
C ILE A 143 7.52 -32.36 -18.39
N THR A 144 8.43 -32.77 -19.24
CA THR A 144 8.10 -33.66 -20.36
C THR A 144 7.97 -35.10 -19.88
N VAL A 145 6.78 -35.67 -19.99
CA VAL A 145 6.55 -37.11 -19.70
C VAL A 145 7.05 -37.92 -20.89
N GLN A 146 7.98 -38.84 -20.64
CA GLN A 146 8.49 -39.82 -21.60
C GLN A 146 7.60 -41.07 -21.59
#